data_449753864d92e477cc6997c9af5101fb
#
_entry.id   449753864d92e477cc6997c9af5101fb
#
_cell.length_a   1.000
_cell.length_b   1.000
_cell.length_c   1.000
_cell.angle_alpha   90.00
_cell.angle_beta   90.00
_cell.angle_gamma   90.00
#
_symmetry.space_group_name_H-M   'P 1'
#
loop_
_entity.id
_entity.type
_entity.pdbx_description
1 polymer ?
#
loop_
_entity_poly.entity_id
_entity_poly.type
_entity_poly.pdbx_seq_one_letter_code
_entity_poly.pdbx_strand_id
1 'polypeptide(L)'
;MTTQGLRSTALALSLSLTSLFATQAEAAVDSLQLIPRPVSVTYGTGTLRLPRTLRLSAGAPASLSDGLKKQSFTTTAAKGHMKGLITTRLDASVPGLEGYRLEIGKQGITLTARDEAGLRQGTQSLLQITQQYGGALPYLTITDSARLAYRGVMLDVSRHFMNRDMIIRLLDEMARYKLNRFHWHLVDGGGWRFPSKKYPLLTKKAAFRTVSDWDQWWQKDRRFVDEGTPGSYGGYYSLEDIHAVLNHATRLGITVIPEIELPGHSNEIFAAYPELSCLNEWAFENSDVCIGNEKTFKFFEDILDEVMAIFPSKYIHIGGDEATMKHWGKCAKCQARMKSEELKDEHELQSYMIRRIEKYLNSKGRKLIGWDEILMGGLAPDATVMSWRGEEGAIQAAKEGHDVILTPNSNVYLDLY
;
A
#
# COMPACT_ATOMS: atom_id res chain seq x y z
N MET A 1 -19.57 16.87 -80.95
CA MET A 1 -19.17 18.02 -80.11
C MET A 1 -19.46 17.60 -78.71
N THR A 2 -18.63 17.36 -77.75
CA THR A 2 -17.18 17.29 -77.58
C THR A 2 -16.95 16.57 -76.29
N THR A 3 -16.20 15.51 -76.34
CA THR A 3 -15.79 14.66 -75.20
C THR A 3 -14.61 15.34 -74.51
N GLN A 4 -14.86 16.23 -73.55
CA GLN A 4 -13.86 16.77 -72.62
C GLN A 4 -14.53 17.10 -71.30
N GLY A 5 -14.47 16.24 -70.33
CA GLY A 5 -15.04 16.52 -68.98
C GLY A 5 -14.87 15.43 -67.91
N LEU A 6 -14.25 14.31 -68.26
CA LEU A 6 -14.23 13.14 -67.33
C LEU A 6 -12.82 12.70 -66.87
N ARG A 7 -11.77 13.51 -67.03
CA ARG A 7 -10.40 13.11 -66.61
C ARG A 7 -9.81 13.90 -65.42
N SER A 8 -10.48 14.91 -64.91
CA SER A 8 -9.95 15.75 -63.84
C SER A 8 -10.42 15.37 -62.41
N THR A 9 -11.45 14.54 -62.30
CA THR A 9 -12.01 14.18 -60.98
C THR A 9 -11.42 12.92 -60.36
N ALA A 10 -10.76 12.06 -61.13
CA ALA A 10 -10.18 10.80 -60.64
C ALA A 10 -8.79 11.04 -59.96
N LEU A 11 -8.07 12.09 -60.29
CA LEU A 11 -6.74 12.39 -59.74
C LEU A 11 -6.78 13.09 -58.38
N ALA A 12 -7.87 13.82 -58.10
CA ALA A 12 -8.04 14.53 -56.82
C ALA A 12 -8.51 13.62 -55.68
N LEU A 13 -9.20 12.50 -56.00
CA LEU A 13 -9.67 11.54 -54.99
C LEU A 13 -8.56 10.58 -54.52
N SER A 14 -7.55 10.32 -55.32
CA SER A 14 -6.45 9.41 -54.93
C SER A 14 -5.40 10.09 -54.04
N LEU A 15 -5.21 11.41 -54.12
CA LEU A 15 -4.30 12.14 -53.24
C LEU A 15 -4.91 12.43 -51.85
N SER A 16 -6.22 12.54 -51.75
CA SER A 16 -6.88 12.76 -50.45
C SER A 16 -6.99 11.49 -49.59
N LEU A 17 -7.02 10.30 -50.21
CA LEU A 17 -7.01 9.03 -49.42
C LEU A 17 -5.61 8.69 -48.86
N THR A 18 -4.55 9.04 -49.58
CA THR A 18 -3.18 8.76 -49.08
C THR A 18 -2.78 9.69 -47.93
N SER A 19 -3.30 10.92 -47.90
CA SER A 19 -3.05 11.84 -46.77
C SER A 19 -3.86 11.51 -45.51
N LEU A 20 -5.05 10.88 -45.66
CA LEU A 20 -5.82 10.42 -44.49
C LEU A 20 -5.19 9.18 -43.78
N PHE A 21 -4.51 8.31 -44.53
CA PHE A 21 -3.83 7.16 -43.93
C PHE A 21 -2.48 7.52 -43.26
N ALA A 22 -1.80 8.57 -43.74
CA ALA A 22 -0.58 9.05 -43.09
C ALA A 22 -0.86 9.80 -41.78
N THR A 23 -1.96 10.55 -41.68
CA THR A 23 -2.34 11.26 -40.46
C THR A 23 -2.88 10.31 -39.36
N GLN A 24 -3.49 9.19 -39.69
CA GLN A 24 -3.91 8.20 -38.70
C GLN A 24 -2.74 7.38 -38.11
N ALA A 25 -1.63 7.23 -38.84
CA ALA A 25 -0.44 6.55 -38.33
C ALA A 25 0.36 7.43 -37.33
N GLU A 26 0.40 8.74 -37.53
CA GLU A 26 1.04 9.66 -36.59
C GLU A 26 0.19 9.92 -35.33
N ALA A 27 -1.13 9.96 -35.43
CA ALA A 27 -2.02 10.14 -34.30
C ALA A 27 -2.04 8.93 -33.33
N ALA A 28 -1.69 7.71 -33.82
CA ALA A 28 -1.64 6.51 -32.99
C ALA A 28 -0.38 6.41 -32.11
N VAL A 29 0.68 7.14 -32.42
CA VAL A 29 1.94 7.12 -31.66
C VAL A 29 1.89 8.04 -30.45
N ASP A 30 1.06 9.09 -30.49
CA ASP A 30 0.92 10.07 -29.40
C ASP A 30 0.02 9.62 -28.25
N SER A 31 -0.47 8.38 -28.28
CA SER A 31 -1.48 7.86 -27.34
C SER A 31 -0.96 6.91 -26.27
N LEU A 32 0.37 6.75 -26.09
CA LEU A 32 0.90 5.90 -25.02
C LEU A 32 0.50 6.44 -23.65
N GLN A 33 -0.40 5.72 -22.98
CA GLN A 33 -0.89 6.07 -21.65
C GLN A 33 -0.29 5.10 -20.62
N LEU A 34 0.75 5.55 -19.93
CA LEU A 34 1.33 4.85 -18.79
C LEU A 34 1.00 5.57 -17.50
N ILE A 35 0.61 4.83 -16.50
CA ILE A 35 0.36 5.33 -15.15
C ILE A 35 1.26 4.56 -14.17
N PRO A 36 2.13 5.28 -13.43
CA PRO A 36 2.46 6.69 -13.55
C PRO A 36 3.17 7.01 -14.88
N ARG A 37 3.06 8.28 -15.32
CA ARG A 37 3.75 8.76 -16.52
C ARG A 37 5.27 8.68 -16.30
N PRO A 38 6.02 8.06 -17.22
CA PRO A 38 7.47 7.96 -17.09
C PRO A 38 8.14 9.32 -17.29
N VAL A 39 9.36 9.45 -16.76
CA VAL A 39 10.17 10.67 -16.87
C VAL A 39 10.44 11.04 -18.34
N SER A 40 10.71 10.05 -19.19
CA SER A 40 11.02 10.31 -20.61
C SER A 40 10.52 9.16 -21.47
N VAL A 41 9.93 9.53 -22.63
CA VAL A 41 9.56 8.60 -23.72
C VAL A 41 10.05 9.18 -25.03
N THR A 42 10.84 8.40 -25.77
CA THR A 42 11.30 8.74 -27.13
C THR A 42 10.77 7.72 -28.10
N TYR A 43 10.10 8.13 -29.15
CA TYR A 43 9.56 7.24 -30.17
C TYR A 43 10.55 7.05 -31.32
N GLY A 44 10.60 5.82 -31.85
CA GLY A 44 11.28 5.46 -33.08
C GLY A 44 10.27 5.18 -34.21
N THR A 45 10.78 5.08 -35.42
CA THR A 45 9.94 4.76 -36.59
C THR A 45 9.85 3.24 -36.77
N GLY A 46 8.65 2.68 -36.62
CA GLY A 46 8.36 1.26 -36.85
C GLY A 46 7.64 0.58 -35.70
N THR A 47 7.37 -0.70 -35.88
CA THR A 47 6.57 -1.50 -34.96
C THR A 47 7.21 -2.89 -34.77
N LEU A 48 7.28 -3.37 -33.56
CA LEU A 48 7.65 -4.73 -33.21
C LEU A 48 6.39 -5.60 -33.15
N ARG A 49 6.29 -6.59 -34.02
CA ARG A 49 5.24 -7.60 -33.93
C ARG A 49 5.65 -8.72 -32.98
N LEU A 50 4.87 -8.91 -31.92
CA LEU A 50 5.09 -9.96 -30.93
C LEU A 50 4.51 -11.29 -31.43
N PRO A 51 5.28 -12.40 -31.43
CA PRO A 51 4.72 -13.72 -31.63
C PRO A 51 3.88 -14.13 -30.41
N ARG A 52 2.96 -15.09 -30.59
CA ARG A 52 2.16 -15.61 -29.48
C ARG A 52 3.01 -16.25 -28.37
N THR A 53 4.15 -16.82 -28.72
CA THR A 53 5.11 -17.37 -27.75
C THR A 53 6.31 -16.46 -27.62
N LEU A 54 6.49 -15.89 -26.44
CA LEU A 54 7.55 -14.96 -26.10
C LEU A 54 8.69 -15.68 -25.38
N ARG A 55 9.92 -15.52 -25.87
CA ARG A 55 11.12 -16.02 -25.19
C ARG A 55 11.67 -14.94 -24.29
N LEU A 56 11.78 -15.27 -23.01
CA LEU A 56 12.33 -14.40 -21.97
C LEU A 56 13.77 -14.80 -21.69
N SER A 57 14.66 -13.82 -21.46
CA SER A 57 16.03 -14.10 -21.01
C SER A 57 16.05 -14.80 -19.65
N ALA A 58 17.14 -15.48 -19.34
CA ALA A 58 17.41 -15.94 -17.98
C ALA A 58 17.44 -14.74 -17.02
N GLY A 59 16.82 -14.88 -15.84
CA GLY A 59 16.72 -13.80 -14.84
C GLY A 59 15.56 -12.82 -15.08
N ALA A 60 14.69 -13.04 -16.10
CA ALA A 60 13.46 -12.27 -16.22
C ALA A 60 12.56 -12.49 -14.97
N PRO A 61 11.98 -11.41 -14.39
CA PRO A 61 11.09 -11.54 -13.22
C PRO A 61 9.92 -12.47 -13.51
N ALA A 62 9.55 -13.30 -12.53
CA ALA A 62 8.36 -14.16 -12.64
C ALA A 62 7.09 -13.34 -12.91
N SER A 63 6.97 -12.16 -12.33
CA SER A 63 5.87 -11.22 -12.57
C SER A 63 5.71 -10.81 -14.03
N LEU A 64 6.80 -10.75 -14.81
CA LEU A 64 6.73 -10.49 -16.26
C LEU A 64 6.08 -11.67 -16.99
N SER A 65 6.53 -12.90 -16.70
CA SER A 65 5.96 -14.10 -17.30
C SER A 65 4.47 -14.24 -16.96
N ASP A 66 4.12 -14.06 -15.71
CA ASP A 66 2.75 -14.20 -15.22
C ASP A 66 1.83 -13.11 -15.79
N GLY A 67 2.30 -11.85 -15.85
CA GLY A 67 1.57 -10.75 -16.45
C GLY A 67 1.32 -10.96 -17.96
N LEU A 68 2.32 -11.41 -18.71
CA LEU A 68 2.17 -11.72 -20.13
C LEU A 68 1.20 -12.89 -20.36
N LYS A 69 1.21 -13.93 -19.51
CA LYS A 69 0.23 -15.03 -19.57
C LYS A 69 -1.20 -14.55 -19.33
N LYS A 70 -1.41 -13.65 -18.34
CA LYS A 70 -2.72 -12.99 -18.13
C LYS A 70 -3.22 -12.24 -19.38
N GLN A 71 -2.31 -11.78 -20.24
CA GLN A 71 -2.60 -11.14 -21.54
C GLN A 71 -2.63 -12.09 -22.72
N SER A 72 -2.77 -13.41 -22.49
CA SER A 72 -2.88 -14.47 -23.48
C SER A 72 -1.60 -14.75 -24.30
N PHE A 73 -0.44 -14.32 -23.84
CA PHE A 73 0.83 -14.77 -24.41
C PHE A 73 1.31 -16.07 -23.75
N THR A 74 2.00 -16.88 -24.50
CA THR A 74 2.78 -18.00 -23.97
C THR A 74 4.21 -17.55 -23.73
N THR A 75 4.81 -17.91 -22.59
CA THR A 75 6.19 -17.54 -22.27
C THR A 75 7.08 -18.78 -22.17
N THR A 76 8.30 -18.68 -22.67
CA THR A 76 9.34 -19.71 -22.55
C THR A 76 10.67 -19.08 -22.16
N ALA A 77 11.51 -19.82 -21.42
CA ALA A 77 12.85 -19.36 -21.14
C ALA A 77 13.76 -19.54 -22.37
N ALA A 78 14.64 -18.58 -22.61
CA ALA A 78 15.71 -18.73 -23.60
C ALA A 78 16.71 -19.80 -23.13
N LYS A 79 17.08 -20.72 -24.02
CA LYS A 79 18.02 -21.82 -23.71
C LYS A 79 19.41 -21.52 -24.25
N GLY A 80 20.45 -21.79 -23.45
CA GLY A 80 21.85 -21.64 -23.84
C GLY A 80 22.17 -20.21 -24.32
N HIS A 81 22.85 -20.08 -25.45
CA HIS A 81 23.24 -18.79 -26.03
C HIS A 81 22.13 -18.10 -26.85
N MET A 82 20.93 -18.66 -26.90
CA MET A 82 19.82 -18.05 -27.65
C MET A 82 19.38 -16.75 -26.98
N LYS A 83 19.39 -15.66 -27.75
CA LYS A 83 18.87 -14.35 -27.30
C LYS A 83 17.36 -14.44 -27.10
N GLY A 84 16.87 -14.02 -25.95
CA GLY A 84 15.41 -13.83 -25.73
C GLY A 84 14.86 -12.72 -26.62
N LEU A 85 13.58 -12.79 -26.96
CA LEU A 85 12.89 -11.65 -27.57
C LEU A 85 12.73 -10.51 -26.54
N ILE A 86 12.53 -10.86 -25.28
CA ILE A 86 12.54 -9.94 -24.15
C ILE A 86 13.77 -10.24 -23.29
N THR A 87 14.69 -9.30 -23.24
CA THR A 87 15.94 -9.41 -22.46
C THR A 87 15.88 -8.47 -21.28
N THR A 88 16.17 -9.02 -20.09
CA THR A 88 16.30 -8.23 -18.87
C THR A 88 17.74 -8.26 -18.35
N ARG A 89 18.22 -7.16 -17.79
CA ARG A 89 19.56 -7.09 -17.18
C ARG A 89 19.62 -6.05 -16.09
N LEU A 90 20.52 -6.26 -15.14
CA LEU A 90 20.85 -5.27 -14.13
C LEU A 90 22.11 -4.49 -14.54
N ASP A 91 22.08 -3.19 -14.32
CA ASP A 91 23.20 -2.27 -14.56
C ASP A 91 23.09 -1.10 -13.56
N ALA A 92 23.99 -1.11 -12.58
CA ALA A 92 24.02 -0.10 -11.51
C ALA A 92 24.27 1.32 -12.01
N SER A 93 24.70 1.50 -13.27
CA SER A 93 24.88 2.82 -13.89
C SER A 93 23.57 3.48 -14.31
N VAL A 94 22.45 2.75 -14.38
CA VAL A 94 21.13 3.34 -14.64
C VAL A 94 20.79 4.32 -13.52
N PRO A 95 20.51 5.60 -13.84
CA PRO A 95 20.34 6.62 -12.82
C PRO A 95 18.99 6.55 -12.13
N GLY A 96 18.93 7.15 -10.93
CA GLY A 96 17.68 7.38 -10.18
C GLY A 96 17.28 6.20 -9.30
N LEU A 97 16.36 6.48 -8.38
CA LEU A 97 15.77 5.50 -7.47
C LEU A 97 14.88 4.53 -8.26
N GLU A 98 15.10 3.20 -8.08
CA GLU A 98 14.38 2.19 -8.85
C GLU A 98 14.43 2.44 -10.37
N GLY A 99 15.57 3.00 -10.85
CA GLY A 99 15.74 3.45 -12.23
C GLY A 99 15.72 2.30 -13.23
N TYR A 100 15.13 2.53 -14.41
CA TYR A 100 15.14 1.57 -15.51
C TYR A 100 15.13 2.28 -16.88
N ARG A 101 15.59 1.54 -17.90
CA ARG A 101 15.49 1.87 -19.31
C ARG A 101 14.82 0.71 -20.03
N LEU A 102 13.73 0.98 -20.73
CA LEU A 102 12.99 0.03 -21.55
C LEU A 102 13.11 0.43 -23.02
N GLU A 103 13.64 -0.46 -23.85
CA GLU A 103 13.85 -0.24 -25.26
C GLU A 103 13.05 -1.28 -26.08
N ILE A 104 12.17 -0.82 -26.94
CA ILE A 104 11.41 -1.62 -27.89
C ILE A 104 11.88 -1.27 -29.29
N GLY A 105 12.46 -2.21 -30.00
CA GLY A 105 13.04 -1.99 -31.32
C GLY A 105 12.95 -3.20 -32.22
N LYS A 106 13.50 -3.11 -33.43
CA LYS A 106 13.45 -4.17 -34.48
C LYS A 106 13.97 -5.52 -33.99
N GLN A 107 14.94 -5.52 -33.05
CA GLN A 107 15.56 -6.77 -32.56
C GLN A 107 14.87 -7.39 -31.34
N GLY A 108 13.84 -6.77 -30.81
CA GLY A 108 13.13 -7.18 -29.61
C GLY A 108 13.03 -6.10 -28.55
N ILE A 109 12.87 -6.55 -27.30
CA ILE A 109 12.67 -5.70 -26.13
C ILE A 109 13.85 -5.89 -25.18
N THR A 110 14.43 -4.78 -24.73
CA THR A 110 15.48 -4.80 -23.68
C THR A 110 15.04 -3.95 -22.50
N LEU A 111 15.01 -4.54 -21.33
CA LEU A 111 14.76 -3.85 -20.07
C LEU A 111 16.05 -3.90 -19.25
N THR A 112 16.71 -2.74 -19.10
CA THR A 112 17.87 -2.54 -18.25
C THR A 112 17.45 -1.77 -17.01
N ALA A 113 17.80 -2.26 -15.83
CA ALA A 113 17.43 -1.62 -14.58
C ALA A 113 18.61 -1.51 -13.63
N ARG A 114 18.59 -0.48 -12.78
CA ARG A 114 19.61 -0.24 -11.75
C ARG A 114 19.72 -1.41 -10.76
N ASP A 115 18.56 -1.92 -10.36
CA ASP A 115 18.39 -2.94 -9.33
C ASP A 115 17.10 -3.74 -9.57
N GLU A 116 16.85 -4.72 -8.71
CA GLU A 116 15.64 -5.56 -8.78
C GLU A 116 14.33 -4.75 -8.65
N ALA A 117 14.34 -3.63 -7.92
CA ALA A 117 13.18 -2.77 -7.80
C ALA A 117 12.90 -2.05 -9.13
N GLY A 118 13.92 -1.47 -9.76
CA GLY A 118 13.82 -0.89 -11.10
C GLY A 118 13.36 -1.90 -12.16
N LEU A 119 13.85 -3.15 -12.04
CA LEU A 119 13.42 -4.22 -12.96
C LEU A 119 11.92 -4.53 -12.82
N ARG A 120 11.38 -4.52 -11.59
CA ARG A 120 9.93 -4.65 -11.35
C ARG A 120 9.16 -3.46 -11.94
N GLN A 121 9.63 -2.22 -11.75
CA GLN A 121 8.96 -1.04 -12.29
C GLN A 121 8.93 -1.03 -13.81
N GLY A 122 10.04 -1.34 -14.46
CA GLY A 122 10.11 -1.47 -15.92
C GLY A 122 9.25 -2.60 -16.48
N THR A 123 9.13 -3.71 -15.72
CA THR A 123 8.21 -4.81 -16.03
C THR A 123 6.76 -4.31 -16.08
N GLN A 124 6.33 -3.51 -15.11
CA GLN A 124 4.96 -2.98 -15.09
C GLN A 124 4.70 -2.05 -16.30
N SER A 125 5.69 -1.22 -16.66
CA SER A 125 5.58 -0.39 -17.87
C SER A 125 5.44 -1.25 -19.13
N LEU A 126 6.23 -2.31 -19.28
CA LEU A 126 6.11 -3.22 -20.42
C LEU A 126 4.75 -3.92 -20.46
N LEU A 127 4.23 -4.35 -19.30
CA LEU A 127 2.91 -4.99 -19.21
C LEU A 127 1.77 -4.01 -19.57
N GLN A 128 1.86 -2.74 -19.18
CA GLN A 128 0.89 -1.73 -19.58
C GLN A 128 0.96 -1.47 -21.10
N ILE A 129 2.16 -1.40 -21.68
CA ILE A 129 2.34 -1.25 -23.12
C ILE A 129 1.77 -2.43 -23.90
N THR A 130 2.08 -3.65 -23.47
CA THR A 130 1.56 -4.85 -24.14
C THR A 130 0.04 -4.98 -24.02
N GLN A 131 -0.53 -4.51 -22.90
CA GLN A 131 -1.99 -4.44 -22.72
C GLN A 131 -2.63 -3.41 -23.67
N GLN A 132 -2.00 -2.26 -23.86
CA GLN A 132 -2.53 -1.18 -24.69
C GLN A 132 -2.43 -1.49 -26.20
N TYR A 133 -1.30 -2.03 -26.64
CA TYR A 133 -1.01 -2.23 -28.06
C TYR A 133 -1.18 -3.69 -28.52
N GLY A 134 -1.44 -4.62 -27.61
CA GLY A 134 -1.53 -6.04 -27.96
C GLY A 134 -0.23 -6.58 -28.54
N GLY A 135 -0.32 -7.19 -29.72
CA GLY A 135 0.83 -7.83 -30.38
C GLY A 135 1.66 -6.93 -31.29
N ALA A 136 1.39 -5.60 -31.38
CA ALA A 136 2.09 -4.66 -32.31
C ALA A 136 2.58 -3.44 -31.57
N LEU A 137 3.76 -3.52 -30.94
CA LEU A 137 4.33 -2.47 -30.09
C LEU A 137 5.07 -1.42 -30.93
N PRO A 138 4.86 -0.10 -30.72
CA PRO A 138 5.64 0.93 -31.35
C PRO A 138 7.11 0.84 -30.91
N TYR A 139 8.04 1.19 -31.79
CA TYR A 139 9.43 1.37 -31.37
C TYR A 139 9.51 2.58 -30.47
N LEU A 140 10.08 2.38 -29.27
CA LEU A 140 10.24 3.45 -28.29
C LEU A 140 11.37 3.15 -27.29
N THR A 141 11.83 4.18 -26.64
CA THR A 141 12.70 4.08 -25.47
C THR A 141 12.06 4.85 -24.33
N ILE A 142 11.92 4.21 -23.19
CA ILE A 142 11.53 4.81 -21.92
C ILE A 142 12.73 4.87 -20.99
N THR A 143 12.95 6.02 -20.37
CA THR A 143 13.82 6.15 -19.21
C THR A 143 12.98 6.67 -18.06
N ASP A 144 13.03 5.98 -16.92
CA ASP A 144 12.16 6.30 -15.77
C ASP A 144 12.85 5.98 -14.44
N SER A 145 12.43 6.66 -13.40
CA SER A 145 12.86 6.44 -12.02
C SER A 145 11.82 6.96 -11.05
N ALA A 146 11.77 6.40 -9.85
CA ALA A 146 10.86 6.86 -8.82
C ALA A 146 11.32 8.20 -8.22
N ARG A 147 10.41 9.15 -8.07
CA ARG A 147 10.65 10.41 -7.37
C ARG A 147 10.61 10.26 -5.86
N LEU A 148 9.71 9.40 -5.35
CA LEU A 148 9.50 9.15 -3.93
C LEU A 148 9.81 7.70 -3.58
N ALA A 149 10.52 7.49 -2.48
CA ALA A 149 10.87 6.15 -1.99
C ALA A 149 9.67 5.41 -1.39
N TYR A 150 8.76 6.13 -0.75
CA TYR A 150 7.51 5.61 -0.20
C TYR A 150 6.34 5.96 -1.12
N ARG A 151 5.63 4.97 -1.62
CA ARG A 151 4.42 5.10 -2.44
C ARG A 151 3.45 4.03 -1.98
N GLY A 152 2.48 4.42 -1.16
CA GLY A 152 1.63 3.48 -0.43
C GLY A 152 0.15 3.61 -0.70
N VAL A 153 -0.55 2.56 -0.31
CA VAL A 153 -2.01 2.52 -0.11
C VAL A 153 -2.25 1.92 1.27
N MET A 154 -3.15 2.53 2.02
CA MET A 154 -3.71 1.99 3.25
C MET A 154 -5.04 1.28 2.93
N LEU A 155 -5.29 0.17 3.58
CA LEU A 155 -6.58 -0.51 3.59
C LEU A 155 -7.03 -0.75 5.01
N ASP A 156 -8.13 -0.10 5.39
CA ASP A 156 -8.82 -0.34 6.65
C ASP A 156 -9.69 -1.59 6.54
N VAL A 157 -9.28 -2.64 7.22
CA VAL A 157 -10.01 -3.90 7.29
C VAL A 157 -10.76 -4.05 8.60
N SER A 158 -10.61 -3.09 9.52
CA SER A 158 -11.32 -3.05 10.79
C SER A 158 -12.76 -2.58 10.59
N ARG A 159 -12.97 -1.39 10.01
CA ARG A 159 -14.32 -0.86 9.76
C ARG A 159 -15.07 -1.73 8.74
N HIS A 160 -14.33 -2.25 7.74
CA HIS A 160 -14.87 -3.19 6.75
C HIS A 160 -13.92 -4.37 6.55
N PHE A 161 -14.36 -5.58 6.94
CA PHE A 161 -13.54 -6.77 6.75
C PHE A 161 -13.42 -7.13 5.26
N MET A 162 -12.20 -7.15 4.76
CA MET A 162 -11.84 -7.59 3.41
C MET A 162 -11.09 -8.91 3.49
N ASN A 163 -11.55 -9.93 2.75
CA ASN A 163 -10.88 -11.23 2.75
C ASN A 163 -9.52 -11.20 2.03
N ARG A 164 -8.71 -12.24 2.25
CA ARG A 164 -7.38 -12.41 1.66
C ARG A 164 -7.36 -12.20 0.14
N ASP A 165 -8.35 -12.72 -0.58
CA ASP A 165 -8.35 -12.68 -2.06
C ASP A 165 -8.57 -11.26 -2.58
N MET A 166 -9.31 -10.43 -1.85
CA MET A 166 -9.44 -9.00 -2.15
C MET A 166 -8.11 -8.27 -1.96
N ILE A 167 -7.39 -8.56 -0.88
CA ILE A 167 -6.08 -7.96 -0.62
C ILE A 167 -5.06 -8.36 -1.70
N ILE A 168 -5.06 -9.64 -2.12
CA ILE A 168 -4.18 -10.10 -3.19
C ILE A 168 -4.46 -9.34 -4.50
N ARG A 169 -5.74 -9.10 -4.85
CA ARG A 169 -6.09 -8.28 -6.00
C ARG A 169 -5.63 -6.82 -5.86
N LEU A 170 -5.77 -6.24 -4.67
CA LEU A 170 -5.27 -4.89 -4.39
C LEU A 170 -3.76 -4.81 -4.59
N LEU A 171 -3.00 -5.79 -4.11
CA LEU A 171 -1.55 -5.85 -4.29
C LEU A 171 -1.14 -5.96 -5.77
N ASP A 172 -1.90 -6.71 -6.60
CA ASP A 172 -1.68 -6.76 -8.04
C ASP A 172 -1.86 -5.38 -8.69
N GLU A 173 -2.91 -4.63 -8.32
CA GLU A 173 -3.13 -3.28 -8.83
C GLU A 173 -2.09 -2.28 -8.27
N MET A 174 -1.70 -2.39 -7.01
CA MET A 174 -0.62 -1.60 -6.44
C MET A 174 0.68 -1.77 -7.23
N ALA A 175 1.05 -3.02 -7.55
CA ALA A 175 2.24 -3.30 -8.37
C ALA A 175 2.12 -2.69 -9.76
N ARG A 176 0.94 -2.81 -10.41
CA ARG A 176 0.65 -2.25 -11.73
C ARG A 176 0.90 -0.74 -11.78
N TYR A 177 0.52 -0.02 -10.72
CA TYR A 177 0.72 1.43 -10.60
C TYR A 177 2.02 1.81 -9.87
N LYS A 178 2.95 0.86 -9.72
CA LYS A 178 4.28 1.07 -9.14
C LYS A 178 4.28 1.50 -7.68
N LEU A 179 3.25 1.18 -6.93
CA LEU A 179 3.19 1.38 -5.48
C LEU A 179 3.99 0.27 -4.78
N ASN A 180 4.65 0.61 -3.65
CA ASN A 180 5.60 -0.29 -3.01
C ASN A 180 5.41 -0.43 -1.50
N ARG A 181 4.37 0.18 -0.93
CA ARG A 181 4.02 0.07 0.50
C ARG A 181 2.55 -0.21 0.65
N PHE A 182 2.22 -1.34 1.26
CA PHE A 182 0.86 -1.67 1.67
C PHE A 182 0.73 -1.46 3.17
N HIS A 183 -0.03 -0.44 3.58
CA HIS A 183 -0.36 -0.17 4.96
C HIS A 183 -1.63 -0.94 5.31
N TRP A 184 -1.47 -1.98 6.14
CA TRP A 184 -2.56 -2.88 6.53
C TRP A 184 -3.08 -2.49 7.90
N HIS A 185 -4.18 -1.74 7.94
CA HIS A 185 -4.84 -1.30 9.16
C HIS A 185 -5.68 -2.45 9.74
N LEU A 186 -5.02 -3.26 10.56
CA LEU A 186 -5.52 -4.57 11.01
C LEU A 186 -6.49 -4.49 12.17
N VAL A 187 -6.42 -3.44 12.98
CA VAL A 187 -7.19 -3.31 14.23
C VAL A 187 -7.60 -1.86 14.45
N ASP A 188 -8.81 -1.67 14.91
CA ASP A 188 -9.42 -0.39 15.25
C ASP A 188 -10.75 -0.67 15.96
N GLY A 189 -11.41 0.34 16.50
CA GLY A 189 -12.70 0.26 17.19
C GLY A 189 -13.84 -0.47 16.44
N GLY A 190 -13.65 -0.75 15.13
CA GLY A 190 -14.59 -1.52 14.31
C GLY A 190 -14.40 -3.04 14.35
N GLY A 191 -13.25 -3.50 14.77
CA GLY A 191 -12.96 -4.92 14.92
C GLY A 191 -11.47 -5.29 14.86
N TRP A 192 -11.13 -6.33 15.57
CA TRP A 192 -9.79 -6.90 15.63
C TRP A 192 -9.59 -7.99 14.59
N ARG A 193 -8.59 -7.87 13.69
CA ARG A 193 -8.40 -8.79 12.55
C ARG A 193 -7.12 -9.64 12.64
N PHE A 194 -6.23 -9.36 13.59
CA PHE A 194 -4.97 -10.05 13.77
C PHE A 194 -5.11 -11.24 14.77
N PRO A 195 -4.68 -12.47 14.41
CA PRO A 195 -4.78 -13.62 15.30
C PRO A 195 -3.67 -13.58 16.35
N SER A 196 -4.03 -13.50 17.63
CA SER A 196 -3.08 -13.58 18.73
C SER A 196 -3.21 -14.91 19.47
N LYS A 197 -2.07 -15.55 19.71
CA LYS A 197 -2.01 -16.77 20.53
C LYS A 197 -2.11 -16.46 22.02
N LYS A 198 -1.54 -15.34 22.45
CA LYS A 198 -1.57 -14.90 23.85
C LYS A 198 -2.93 -14.33 24.24
N TYR A 199 -3.62 -13.69 23.30
CA TYR A 199 -4.89 -13.02 23.54
C TYR A 199 -6.00 -13.52 22.59
N PRO A 200 -6.38 -14.81 22.68
CA PRO A 200 -7.30 -15.43 21.71
C PRO A 200 -8.74 -14.88 21.77
N LEU A 201 -9.11 -14.17 22.83
CA LEU A 201 -10.44 -13.57 22.93
C LEU A 201 -10.61 -12.38 21.94
N LEU A 202 -9.52 -11.76 21.47
CA LEU A 202 -9.59 -10.65 20.50
C LEU A 202 -10.31 -11.07 19.21
N THR A 203 -9.97 -12.24 18.65
CA THR A 203 -10.67 -12.74 17.46
C THR A 203 -12.03 -13.35 17.76
N LYS A 204 -12.19 -13.98 18.93
CA LYS A 204 -13.45 -14.63 19.30
C LYS A 204 -14.57 -13.67 19.67
N LYS A 205 -14.22 -12.53 20.30
CA LYS A 205 -15.20 -11.58 20.88
C LYS A 205 -15.17 -10.20 20.23
N ALA A 206 -14.11 -9.86 19.51
CA ALA A 206 -13.93 -8.51 18.98
C ALA A 206 -13.72 -8.45 17.46
N ALA A 207 -13.88 -9.57 16.75
CA ALA A 207 -13.79 -9.62 15.31
C ALA A 207 -15.14 -9.58 14.59
N PHE A 208 -16.25 -9.74 15.33
CA PHE A 208 -17.60 -9.79 14.76
C PHE A 208 -18.50 -8.77 15.43
N ARG A 209 -19.39 -8.17 14.66
CA ARG A 209 -20.36 -7.19 15.11
C ARG A 209 -21.78 -7.52 14.62
N THR A 210 -22.78 -6.86 15.19
CA THR A 210 -24.21 -7.17 14.96
C THR A 210 -24.70 -6.84 13.56
N VAL A 211 -24.10 -5.84 12.88
CA VAL A 211 -24.54 -5.39 11.55
C VAL A 211 -23.34 -5.05 10.67
N SER A 212 -23.50 -5.20 9.34
CA SER A 212 -22.46 -4.89 8.35
C SER A 212 -22.31 -3.40 8.10
N ASP A 213 -23.42 -2.67 8.11
CA ASP A 213 -23.45 -1.24 7.89
C ASP A 213 -22.70 -0.52 9.02
N TRP A 214 -21.67 0.27 8.66
CA TRP A 214 -20.80 0.95 9.60
C TRP A 214 -21.53 2.03 10.37
N ASP A 215 -22.24 2.91 9.68
CA ASP A 215 -22.93 4.04 10.32
C ASP A 215 -24.04 3.56 11.25
N GLN A 216 -24.79 2.55 10.82
CA GLN A 216 -25.81 1.96 11.65
C GLN A 216 -25.23 1.35 12.93
N TRP A 217 -24.10 0.65 12.83
CA TRP A 217 -23.45 0.04 14.00
C TRP A 217 -22.84 1.12 14.91
N TRP A 218 -22.13 2.07 14.33
CA TRP A 218 -21.45 3.15 15.06
C TRP A 218 -22.42 4.07 15.79
N GLN A 219 -23.59 4.39 15.22
CA GLN A 219 -24.58 5.27 15.80
C GLN A 219 -25.49 4.60 16.84
N LYS A 220 -25.63 3.26 16.81
CA LYS A 220 -26.62 2.57 17.66
C LYS A 220 -26.04 2.03 18.95
N ASP A 221 -25.21 1.01 18.89
CA ASP A 221 -24.80 0.29 20.10
C ASP A 221 -23.36 -0.19 20.14
N ARG A 222 -22.65 -0.15 19.01
CA ARG A 222 -21.26 -0.61 18.83
C ARG A 222 -20.97 -1.99 19.43
N ARG A 223 -21.98 -2.87 19.52
CA ARG A 223 -21.83 -4.19 20.14
C ARG A 223 -21.04 -5.14 19.26
N PHE A 224 -20.09 -5.78 19.88
CA PHE A 224 -19.44 -6.97 19.37
C PHE A 224 -20.25 -8.20 19.75
N VAL A 225 -20.10 -9.27 18.95
CA VAL A 225 -20.73 -10.58 19.19
C VAL A 225 -19.70 -11.67 18.99
N ASP A 226 -19.92 -12.81 19.64
CA ASP A 226 -19.02 -13.94 19.54
C ASP A 226 -19.01 -14.52 18.12
N GLU A 227 -17.88 -15.12 17.74
CA GLU A 227 -17.73 -15.87 16.49
C GLU A 227 -18.85 -16.91 16.34
N GLY A 228 -19.45 -16.97 15.15
CA GLY A 228 -20.54 -17.89 14.84
C GLY A 228 -21.92 -17.43 15.27
N THR A 229 -22.08 -16.23 15.83
CA THR A 229 -23.40 -15.64 16.12
C THR A 229 -24.18 -15.47 14.81
N PRO A 230 -25.43 -16.00 14.70
CA PRO A 230 -26.23 -15.86 13.49
C PRO A 230 -26.45 -14.40 13.09
N GLY A 231 -26.19 -14.06 11.81
CA GLY A 231 -26.35 -12.71 11.29
C GLY A 231 -25.23 -11.74 11.62
N SER A 232 -24.16 -12.19 12.31
CA SER A 232 -23.01 -11.36 12.57
C SER A 232 -22.22 -11.03 11.30
N TYR A 233 -21.59 -9.84 11.29
CA TYR A 233 -20.68 -9.39 10.27
C TYR A 233 -19.27 -9.23 10.84
N GLY A 234 -18.27 -9.66 10.09
CA GLY A 234 -16.87 -9.51 10.46
C GLY A 234 -16.02 -10.65 9.97
N GLY A 235 -14.89 -10.84 10.61
CA GLY A 235 -13.90 -11.85 10.29
C GLY A 235 -12.53 -11.47 10.84
N TYR A 236 -11.59 -12.37 10.70
CA TYR A 236 -10.18 -12.15 11.01
C TYR A 236 -9.31 -13.00 10.08
N TYR A 237 -8.04 -12.71 10.02
CA TYR A 237 -7.11 -13.47 9.19
C TYR A 237 -6.53 -14.63 9.98
N SER A 238 -6.45 -15.80 9.35
CA SER A 238 -5.59 -16.88 9.82
C SER A 238 -4.11 -16.55 9.57
N LEU A 239 -3.20 -17.25 10.24
CA LEU A 239 -1.77 -17.14 9.94
C LEU A 239 -1.47 -17.53 8.48
N GLU A 240 -2.22 -18.49 7.93
CA GLU A 240 -2.11 -18.89 6.52
C GLU A 240 -2.49 -17.74 5.57
N ASP A 241 -3.57 -17.01 5.88
CA ASP A 241 -3.99 -15.84 5.10
C ASP A 241 -2.92 -14.75 5.12
N ILE A 242 -2.38 -14.43 6.31
CA ILE A 242 -1.34 -13.42 6.45
C ILE A 242 -0.09 -13.83 5.66
N HIS A 243 0.36 -15.07 5.79
CA HIS A 243 1.52 -15.55 5.04
C HIS A 243 1.28 -15.54 3.52
N ALA A 244 0.07 -15.87 3.06
CA ALA A 244 -0.27 -15.79 1.64
C ALA A 244 -0.17 -14.35 1.12
N VAL A 245 -0.68 -13.37 1.85
CA VAL A 245 -0.56 -11.94 1.55
C VAL A 245 0.91 -11.49 1.52
N LEU A 246 1.67 -11.81 2.57
CA LEU A 246 3.09 -11.44 2.68
C LEU A 246 3.94 -12.04 1.55
N ASN A 247 3.72 -13.32 1.23
CA ASN A 247 4.41 -13.99 0.14
C ASN A 247 4.07 -13.37 -1.21
N HIS A 248 2.81 -13.00 -1.44
CA HIS A 248 2.39 -12.33 -2.67
C HIS A 248 3.00 -10.93 -2.78
N ALA A 249 2.91 -10.12 -1.74
CA ALA A 249 3.51 -8.79 -1.66
C ALA A 249 5.03 -8.82 -1.92
N THR A 250 5.74 -9.79 -1.32
CA THR A 250 7.19 -9.98 -1.51
C THR A 250 7.54 -10.22 -2.97
N ARG A 251 6.79 -11.08 -3.68
CA ARG A 251 6.99 -11.33 -5.12
C ARG A 251 6.80 -10.06 -5.97
N LEU A 252 5.92 -9.18 -5.55
CA LEU A 252 5.65 -7.90 -6.22
C LEU A 252 6.62 -6.78 -5.79
N GLY A 253 7.44 -7.01 -4.75
CA GLY A 253 8.33 -5.99 -4.18
C GLY A 253 7.60 -4.96 -3.32
N ILE A 254 6.45 -5.32 -2.77
CA ILE A 254 5.64 -4.49 -1.88
C ILE A 254 5.96 -4.87 -0.44
N THR A 255 6.28 -3.89 0.39
CA THR A 255 6.43 -4.07 1.83
C THR A 255 5.07 -3.89 2.49
N VAL A 256 4.65 -4.86 3.30
CA VAL A 256 3.43 -4.78 4.10
C VAL A 256 3.78 -4.19 5.46
N ILE A 257 3.17 -3.06 5.81
CA ILE A 257 3.32 -2.36 7.09
C ILE A 257 2.06 -2.64 7.91
N PRO A 258 2.12 -3.44 8.98
CA PRO A 258 0.97 -3.67 9.84
C PRO A 258 0.73 -2.49 10.75
N GLU A 259 -0.54 -2.18 11.02
CA GLU A 259 -0.95 -1.23 12.05
C GLU A 259 -1.66 -1.94 13.18
N ILE A 260 -1.24 -1.60 14.41
CA ILE A 260 -1.84 -1.99 15.68
C ILE A 260 -2.13 -0.71 16.44
N GLU A 261 -3.38 -0.37 16.53
CA GLU A 261 -3.88 0.91 17.04
C GLU A 261 -3.70 1.03 18.55
N LEU A 262 -3.14 2.17 18.99
CA LEU A 262 -3.02 2.60 20.38
C LEU A 262 -2.75 4.12 20.47
N PRO A 263 -3.08 4.85 21.54
CA PRO A 263 -3.88 4.40 22.68
C PRO A 263 -5.40 4.51 22.46
N GLY A 264 -5.81 5.24 21.42
CA GLY A 264 -7.19 5.41 20.99
C GLY A 264 -7.74 4.21 20.24
N HIS A 265 -8.94 4.34 19.68
CA HIS A 265 -9.55 3.34 18.79
C HIS A 265 -9.54 1.89 19.31
N SER A 266 -9.58 1.71 20.65
CA SER A 266 -9.36 0.43 21.34
C SER A 266 -10.66 -0.22 21.86
N ASN A 267 -11.82 0.18 21.37
CA ASN A 267 -13.12 -0.36 21.82
C ASN A 267 -13.19 -1.89 21.70
N GLU A 268 -12.63 -2.45 20.62
CA GLU A 268 -12.60 -3.87 20.36
C GLU A 268 -11.74 -4.63 21.40
N ILE A 269 -10.67 -4.00 21.90
CA ILE A 269 -9.84 -4.58 22.95
C ILE A 269 -10.67 -4.76 24.21
N PHE A 270 -11.49 -3.78 24.58
CA PHE A 270 -12.29 -3.82 25.82
C PHE A 270 -13.45 -4.82 25.76
N ALA A 271 -13.95 -5.13 24.56
CA ALA A 271 -14.91 -6.22 24.38
C ALA A 271 -14.33 -7.58 24.78
N ALA A 272 -13.01 -7.75 24.65
CA ALA A 272 -12.29 -8.98 24.97
C ALA A 272 -11.59 -8.92 26.35
N TYR A 273 -10.98 -7.78 26.68
CA TYR A 273 -10.12 -7.56 27.86
C TYR A 273 -10.46 -6.20 28.52
N PRO A 274 -11.61 -6.09 29.19
CA PRO A 274 -12.11 -4.83 29.75
C PRO A 274 -11.21 -4.22 30.83
N GLU A 275 -10.36 -5.02 31.47
CA GLU A 275 -9.40 -4.56 32.48
C GLU A 275 -8.28 -3.67 31.94
N LEU A 276 -8.15 -3.57 30.60
CA LEU A 276 -7.21 -2.66 29.93
C LEU A 276 -7.77 -1.25 29.77
N SER A 277 -9.07 -1.08 30.03
CA SER A 277 -9.73 0.23 30.05
C SER A 277 -9.58 0.91 31.42
N CYS A 278 -9.70 2.25 31.46
CA CYS A 278 -9.75 3.00 32.70
C CYS A 278 -10.98 2.65 33.56
N LEU A 279 -12.05 2.20 32.94
CA LEU A 279 -13.32 1.85 33.60
C LEU A 279 -13.37 0.40 34.08
N ASN A 280 -12.43 -0.46 33.66
CA ASN A 280 -12.43 -1.92 33.83
C ASN A 280 -13.69 -2.61 33.27
N GLU A 281 -14.35 -1.98 32.31
CA GLU A 281 -15.52 -2.49 31.62
C GLU A 281 -15.51 -2.00 30.17
N TRP A 282 -16.28 -2.67 29.32
CA TRP A 282 -16.61 -2.16 28.00
C TRP A 282 -17.64 -1.03 28.15
N ALA A 283 -17.36 0.11 27.55
CA ALA A 283 -18.30 1.22 27.50
C ALA A 283 -18.28 1.84 26.11
N PHE A 284 -19.44 2.22 25.62
CA PHE A 284 -19.63 2.79 24.29
C PHE A 284 -18.74 4.03 24.01
N GLU A 285 -18.56 4.86 25.00
CA GLU A 285 -17.82 6.12 24.90
C GLU A 285 -16.33 6.00 25.26
N ASN A 286 -15.87 4.80 25.58
CA ASN A 286 -14.49 4.56 26.00
C ASN A 286 -13.72 3.92 24.86
N SER A 287 -12.84 4.69 24.22
CA SER A 287 -11.98 4.21 23.13
C SER A 287 -10.51 4.14 23.52
N ASP A 288 -10.12 4.63 24.71
CA ASP A 288 -8.70 4.80 25.04
C ASP A 288 -8.27 3.80 26.11
N VAL A 289 -7.14 3.15 25.90
CA VAL A 289 -6.54 2.24 26.90
C VAL A 289 -6.07 2.99 28.13
N CYS A 290 -6.01 2.28 29.27
CA CYS A 290 -5.50 2.83 30.53
C CYS A 290 -3.97 2.88 30.53
N ILE A 291 -3.37 4.04 30.28
CA ILE A 291 -1.92 4.24 30.25
C ILE A 291 -1.28 4.11 31.65
N GLY A 292 -2.05 4.35 32.70
CA GLY A 292 -1.61 4.12 34.08
C GLY A 292 -1.45 2.64 34.46
N ASN A 293 -1.94 1.71 33.65
CA ASN A 293 -1.95 0.28 33.92
C ASN A 293 -0.77 -0.43 33.23
N GLU A 294 0.14 -1.04 33.99
CA GLU A 294 1.26 -1.79 33.40
C GLU A 294 0.81 -3.00 32.56
N LYS A 295 -0.37 -3.58 32.82
CA LYS A 295 -0.94 -4.62 31.99
C LYS A 295 -1.19 -4.16 30.56
N THR A 296 -1.49 -2.87 30.35
CA THR A 296 -1.66 -2.28 29.03
C THR A 296 -0.36 -2.33 28.22
N PHE A 297 0.76 -1.96 28.82
CA PHE A 297 2.06 -2.08 28.14
C PHE A 297 2.42 -3.50 27.86
N LYS A 298 2.22 -4.41 28.84
CA LYS A 298 2.49 -5.83 28.64
C LYS A 298 1.64 -6.43 27.51
N PHE A 299 0.39 -6.01 27.40
CA PHE A 299 -0.51 -6.42 26.32
C PHE A 299 0.04 -6.01 24.97
N PHE A 300 0.39 -4.74 24.78
CA PHE A 300 0.90 -4.26 23.50
C PHE A 300 2.28 -4.83 23.17
N GLU A 301 3.18 -4.96 24.14
CA GLU A 301 4.47 -5.61 23.94
C GLU A 301 4.31 -7.05 23.45
N ASP A 302 3.39 -7.81 24.03
CA ASP A 302 3.08 -9.18 23.62
C ASP A 302 2.47 -9.26 22.21
N ILE A 303 1.53 -8.36 21.87
CA ILE A 303 0.94 -8.27 20.52
C ILE A 303 2.01 -7.86 19.50
N LEU A 304 2.82 -6.87 19.80
CA LEU A 304 3.89 -6.40 18.91
C LEU A 304 4.95 -7.47 18.70
N ASP A 305 5.29 -8.30 19.71
CA ASP A 305 6.17 -9.46 19.53
C ASP A 305 5.59 -10.47 18.52
N GLU A 306 4.29 -10.78 18.61
CA GLU A 306 3.62 -11.67 17.66
C GLU A 306 3.57 -11.07 16.24
N VAL A 307 3.29 -9.77 16.14
CA VAL A 307 3.32 -9.04 14.85
C VAL A 307 4.71 -9.05 14.24
N MET A 308 5.74 -8.70 15.01
CA MET A 308 7.12 -8.66 14.52
C MET A 308 7.68 -10.04 14.14
N ALA A 309 7.18 -11.10 14.73
CA ALA A 309 7.54 -12.47 14.35
C ALA A 309 6.98 -12.88 12.97
N ILE A 310 5.90 -12.24 12.52
CA ILE A 310 5.20 -12.57 11.27
C ILE A 310 5.54 -11.56 10.16
N PHE A 311 5.52 -10.27 10.47
CA PHE A 311 5.73 -9.19 9.48
C PHE A 311 7.21 -8.82 9.39
N PRO A 312 7.84 -8.93 8.21
CA PRO A 312 9.26 -8.61 8.03
C PRO A 312 9.53 -7.10 7.94
N SER A 313 8.50 -6.26 7.91
CA SER A 313 8.62 -4.81 7.78
C SER A 313 9.52 -4.22 8.86
N LYS A 314 10.43 -3.33 8.45
CA LYS A 314 11.20 -2.50 9.38
C LYS A 314 10.29 -1.58 10.20
N TYR A 315 9.15 -1.20 9.65
CA TYR A 315 8.21 -0.25 10.23
C TYR A 315 6.98 -0.98 10.78
N ILE A 316 6.53 -0.55 11.95
CA ILE A 316 5.26 -0.92 12.56
C ILE A 316 4.48 0.39 12.78
N HIS A 317 3.27 0.46 12.28
CA HIS A 317 2.38 1.58 12.54
C HIS A 317 1.60 1.32 13.82
N ILE A 318 1.51 2.33 14.69
CA ILE A 318 0.89 2.18 16.01
C ILE A 318 -0.37 3.04 16.17
N GLY A 319 -0.85 3.67 15.10
CA GLY A 319 -1.94 4.63 15.16
C GLY A 319 -1.52 5.91 15.84
N GLY A 320 -2.07 6.19 16.99
CA GLY A 320 -1.76 7.35 17.82
C GLY A 320 -2.73 8.50 17.66
N ASP A 321 -3.74 8.34 16.80
CA ASP A 321 -4.74 9.33 16.46
C ASP A 321 -5.95 9.30 17.40
N GLU A 322 -6.66 10.40 17.39
CA GLU A 322 -8.00 10.61 17.95
C GLU A 322 -8.21 10.09 19.38
N ALA A 323 -7.15 9.94 20.19
CA ALA A 323 -7.30 9.60 21.60
C ALA A 323 -8.15 10.67 22.29
N THR A 324 -9.29 10.26 22.85
CA THR A 324 -10.25 11.18 23.47
C THR A 324 -9.75 11.75 24.78
N MET A 325 -8.85 11.03 25.47
CA MET A 325 -8.27 11.36 26.79
C MET A 325 -9.30 11.52 27.92
N LYS A 326 -10.57 11.26 27.59
CA LYS A 326 -11.74 11.56 28.42
C LYS A 326 -11.67 10.97 29.82
N HIS A 327 -11.11 9.77 29.95
CA HIS A 327 -11.07 9.04 31.22
C HIS A 327 -9.73 9.15 31.95
N TRP A 328 -8.65 9.57 31.30
CA TRP A 328 -7.31 9.63 31.92
C TRP A 328 -7.26 10.64 33.07
N GLY A 329 -7.89 11.81 32.93
CA GLY A 329 -7.95 12.83 33.94
C GLY A 329 -8.65 12.41 35.23
N LYS A 330 -9.51 11.37 35.18
CA LYS A 330 -10.26 10.86 36.34
C LYS A 330 -9.77 9.50 36.80
N CYS A 331 -8.93 8.81 36.02
CA CYS A 331 -8.43 7.50 36.36
C CYS A 331 -7.29 7.59 37.38
N ALA A 332 -7.47 7.01 38.55
CA ALA A 332 -6.46 7.01 39.62
C ALA A 332 -5.09 6.43 39.16
N LYS A 333 -5.10 5.41 38.30
CA LYS A 333 -3.87 4.79 37.75
C LYS A 333 -3.16 5.78 36.80
N CYS A 334 -3.90 6.43 35.89
CA CYS A 334 -3.34 7.40 34.95
C CYS A 334 -2.79 8.64 35.71
N GLN A 335 -3.52 9.14 36.68
CA GLN A 335 -3.07 10.25 37.53
C GLN A 335 -1.83 9.89 38.35
N ALA A 336 -1.75 8.67 38.88
CA ALA A 336 -0.55 8.21 39.59
C ALA A 336 0.65 8.12 38.64
N ARG A 337 0.45 7.66 37.38
CA ARG A 337 1.47 7.64 36.34
C ARG A 337 1.94 9.04 35.99
N MET A 338 1.00 9.96 35.73
CA MET A 338 1.34 11.35 35.44
C MET A 338 2.19 11.96 36.54
N LYS A 339 1.82 11.72 37.79
CA LYS A 339 2.58 12.24 38.96
C LYS A 339 3.98 11.60 39.04
N SER A 340 4.11 10.29 38.86
CA SER A 340 5.39 9.57 38.98
C SER A 340 6.39 9.88 37.86
N GLU A 341 5.89 10.19 36.67
CA GLU A 341 6.69 10.51 35.49
C GLU A 341 6.79 12.03 35.24
N GLU A 342 6.28 12.87 36.19
CA GLU A 342 6.29 14.33 36.12
C GLU A 342 5.64 14.93 34.88
N LEU A 343 4.56 14.24 34.37
CA LEU A 343 3.82 14.67 33.19
C LEU A 343 2.79 15.75 33.56
N LYS A 344 2.66 16.76 32.70
CA LYS A 344 1.84 17.94 32.97
C LYS A 344 0.37 17.77 32.65
N ASP A 345 0.11 17.00 31.55
CA ASP A 345 -1.24 16.83 31.00
C ASP A 345 -1.40 15.45 30.29
N GLU A 346 -2.58 15.21 29.78
CA GLU A 346 -2.94 13.98 29.10
C GLU A 346 -2.21 13.82 27.75
N HIS A 347 -1.79 14.89 27.08
CA HIS A 347 -0.98 14.82 25.87
C HIS A 347 0.44 14.32 26.19
N GLU A 348 1.03 14.78 27.29
CA GLU A 348 2.32 14.25 27.74
C GLU A 348 2.19 12.77 28.20
N LEU A 349 1.02 12.37 28.74
CA LEU A 349 0.75 10.98 29.07
C LEU A 349 0.67 10.10 27.81
N GLN A 350 0.02 10.56 26.75
CA GLN A 350 0.04 9.89 25.45
C GLN A 350 1.47 9.77 24.89
N SER A 351 2.18 10.88 24.89
CA SER A 351 3.58 10.92 24.44
C SER A 351 4.48 9.97 25.24
N TYR A 352 4.27 9.85 26.55
CA TYR A 352 4.94 8.85 27.40
C TYR A 352 4.69 7.43 26.90
N MET A 353 3.45 7.08 26.60
CA MET A 353 3.14 5.76 26.06
C MET A 353 3.84 5.51 24.71
N ILE A 354 3.74 6.46 23.79
CA ILE A 354 4.34 6.35 22.45
C ILE A 354 5.86 6.20 22.55
N ARG A 355 6.54 7.01 23.36
CA ARG A 355 7.99 6.87 23.59
C ARG A 355 8.38 5.51 24.19
N ARG A 356 7.56 4.97 25.11
CA ARG A 356 7.82 3.66 25.70
C ARG A 356 7.66 2.54 24.66
N ILE A 357 6.63 2.60 23.82
CA ILE A 357 6.42 1.64 22.71
C ILE A 357 7.51 1.77 21.64
N GLU A 358 7.88 3.00 21.27
CA GLU A 358 9.00 3.23 20.36
C GLU A 358 10.31 2.60 20.87
N LYS A 359 10.66 2.85 22.13
CA LYS A 359 11.83 2.24 22.77
C LYS A 359 11.79 0.73 22.71
N TYR A 360 10.59 0.14 22.91
CA TYR A 360 10.41 -1.30 22.79
C TYR A 360 10.64 -1.76 21.34
N LEU A 361 10.02 -1.16 20.36
CA LEU A 361 10.20 -1.46 18.93
C LEU A 361 11.67 -1.32 18.49
N ASN A 362 12.33 -0.23 18.90
CA ASN A 362 13.74 0.03 18.60
C ASN A 362 14.65 -1.04 19.19
N SER A 363 14.36 -1.56 20.40
CA SER A 363 15.09 -2.66 21.02
C SER A 363 15.02 -3.97 20.21
N LYS A 364 14.00 -4.13 19.36
CA LYS A 364 13.77 -5.25 18.44
C LYS A 364 14.21 -4.94 17.01
N GLY A 365 14.88 -3.80 16.77
CA GLY A 365 15.34 -3.38 15.44
C GLY A 365 14.23 -2.90 14.51
N ARG A 366 13.07 -2.53 15.05
CA ARG A 366 11.94 -1.96 14.30
C ARG A 366 11.84 -0.46 14.52
N LYS A 367 11.12 0.24 13.65
CA LYS A 367 10.84 1.67 13.74
C LYS A 367 9.33 1.90 13.83
N LEU A 368 8.97 2.91 14.60
CA LEU A 368 7.59 3.34 14.79
C LEU A 368 7.15 4.28 13.66
N ILE A 369 5.93 4.08 13.15
CA ILE A 369 5.16 5.10 12.44
C ILE A 369 3.93 5.39 13.28
N GLY A 370 3.49 6.65 13.35
CA GLY A 370 2.21 7.02 13.92
C GLY A 370 1.59 8.20 13.19
N TRP A 371 0.29 8.38 13.36
CA TRP A 371 -0.44 9.51 12.81
C TRP A 371 0.06 10.82 13.44
N ASP A 372 -0.21 11.95 12.83
CA ASP A 372 0.42 13.23 13.22
C ASP A 372 0.01 13.75 14.61
N GLU A 373 -0.98 13.12 15.28
CA GLU A 373 -1.27 13.39 16.69
C GLU A 373 -0.15 12.97 17.66
N ILE A 374 0.76 12.07 17.24
CA ILE A 374 1.92 11.71 18.06
C ILE A 374 2.90 12.89 18.31
N LEU A 375 2.73 14.00 17.58
CA LEU A 375 3.44 15.26 17.82
C LEU A 375 3.01 15.91 19.14
N MET A 376 1.77 15.65 19.59
CA MET A 376 1.21 16.28 20.79
C MET A 376 1.91 15.74 22.04
N GLY A 377 2.26 16.63 22.98
CA GLY A 377 2.99 16.27 24.20
C GLY A 377 4.46 15.87 24.00
N GLY A 378 5.00 16.03 22.79
CA GLY A 378 6.40 15.77 22.44
C GLY A 378 6.62 14.46 21.68
N LEU A 379 7.24 14.58 20.52
CA LEU A 379 7.49 13.46 19.59
C LEU A 379 8.53 12.48 20.16
N ALA A 380 8.32 11.20 19.91
CA ALA A 380 9.29 10.16 20.20
C ALA A 380 10.51 10.27 19.24
N PRO A 381 11.77 10.05 19.71
CA PRO A 381 12.99 10.49 19.01
C PRO A 381 13.20 9.94 17.60
N ASP A 382 12.80 8.70 17.33
CA ASP A 382 13.04 8.02 16.05
C ASP A 382 11.73 7.77 15.26
N ALA A 383 10.61 8.33 15.71
CA ALA A 383 9.31 8.12 15.10
C ALA A 383 9.22 8.74 13.70
N THR A 384 8.56 8.04 12.80
CA THR A 384 8.12 8.57 11.51
C THR A 384 6.68 9.07 11.65
N VAL A 385 6.40 10.29 11.20
CA VAL A 385 5.07 10.89 11.29
C VAL A 385 4.31 10.72 9.99
N MET A 386 3.10 10.14 10.08
CA MET A 386 2.16 10.07 8.96
C MET A 386 1.09 11.15 9.14
N SER A 387 1.14 12.19 8.28
CA SER A 387 0.28 13.38 8.42
C SER A 387 -0.98 13.25 7.58
N TRP A 388 -2.13 13.07 8.25
CA TRP A 388 -3.43 12.88 7.61
C TRP A 388 -4.34 14.12 7.70
N ARG A 389 -4.20 14.93 8.75
CA ARG A 389 -5.03 16.13 8.98
C ARG A 389 -4.67 17.32 8.08
N GLY A 390 -3.61 17.18 7.28
CA GLY A 390 -3.08 18.21 6.39
C GLY A 390 -1.56 18.09 6.24
N GLU A 391 -0.90 19.19 5.88
CA GLU A 391 0.54 19.23 5.69
C GLU A 391 1.31 19.73 6.92
N GLU A 392 0.63 20.37 7.87
CA GLU A 392 1.22 21.07 9.01
C GLU A 392 2.01 20.12 9.91
N GLY A 393 1.43 18.94 10.23
CA GLY A 393 2.10 17.92 11.03
C GLY A 393 3.38 17.40 10.36
N ALA A 394 3.34 17.18 9.05
CA ALA A 394 4.53 16.78 8.30
C ALA A 394 5.60 17.88 8.27
N ILE A 395 5.21 19.13 8.09
CA ILE A 395 6.13 20.29 8.10
C ILE A 395 6.81 20.42 9.46
N GLN A 396 6.04 20.26 10.55
CA GLN A 396 6.57 20.30 11.91
C GLN A 396 7.57 19.16 12.12
N ALA A 397 7.19 17.91 11.86
CA ALA A 397 8.05 16.76 12.04
C ALA A 397 9.34 16.85 11.21
N ALA A 398 9.24 17.29 9.94
CA ALA A 398 10.41 17.48 9.09
C ALA A 398 11.37 18.57 9.60
N LYS A 399 10.85 19.66 10.18
CA LYS A 399 11.69 20.69 10.85
C LYS A 399 12.42 20.15 12.08
N GLU A 400 11.82 19.19 12.76
CA GLU A 400 12.41 18.50 13.91
C GLU A 400 13.37 17.36 13.50
N GLY A 401 13.51 17.10 12.19
CA GLY A 401 14.45 16.11 11.63
C GLY A 401 13.90 14.71 11.48
N HIS A 402 12.58 14.54 11.57
CA HIS A 402 11.91 13.25 11.43
C HIS A 402 11.55 12.91 9.97
N ASP A 403 11.53 11.62 9.64
CA ASP A 403 10.92 11.14 8.41
C ASP A 403 9.41 11.39 8.44
N VAL A 404 8.84 11.75 7.27
CA VAL A 404 7.41 12.05 7.15
C VAL A 404 6.76 11.30 5.99
N ILE A 405 5.50 10.93 6.17
CA ILE A 405 4.64 10.37 5.14
C ILE A 405 3.42 11.28 5.02
N LEU A 406 3.14 11.76 3.81
CA LEU A 406 2.02 12.66 3.53
C LEU A 406 0.80 11.88 3.07
N THR A 407 -0.30 12.01 3.84
CA THR A 407 -1.60 11.39 3.54
C THR A 407 -2.75 12.35 3.84
N PRO A 408 -2.69 13.63 3.36
CA PRO A 408 -3.72 14.60 3.71
C PRO A 408 -5.10 14.13 3.24
N ASN A 409 -6.06 14.08 4.17
CA ASN A 409 -7.40 13.55 3.94
C ASN A 409 -8.15 14.26 2.80
N SER A 410 -7.95 15.56 2.66
CA SER A 410 -8.54 16.36 1.58
C SER A 410 -8.07 15.99 0.17
N ASN A 411 -6.96 15.24 0.05
CA ASN A 411 -6.31 15.00 -1.25
C ASN A 411 -6.23 13.52 -1.64
N VAL A 412 -6.06 12.62 -0.64
CA VAL A 412 -5.71 11.22 -0.94
C VAL A 412 -6.62 10.20 -0.24
N TYR A 413 -7.58 10.60 0.58
CA TYR A 413 -8.59 9.70 1.11
C TYR A 413 -9.62 9.39 0.03
N LEU A 414 -10.00 8.10 -0.08
CA LEU A 414 -10.93 7.58 -1.08
C LEU A 414 -12.26 7.15 -0.48
N ASP A 415 -12.48 7.40 0.81
CA ASP A 415 -13.63 7.01 1.62
C ASP A 415 -14.57 8.17 1.95
N LEU A 416 -14.29 9.37 1.44
CA LEU A 416 -15.17 10.52 1.53
C LEU A 416 -16.22 10.45 0.41
N TYR A 417 -17.51 10.42 0.76
CA TYR A 417 -18.65 10.39 -0.15
C TYR A 417 -19.30 11.77 -0.29
#